data_9ca7a97f094f59ea0d1a9841b6161167
#
_entry.id   9ca7a97f094f59ea0d1a9841b6161167
#
_cell.length_a   1.000
_cell.length_b   1.000
_cell.length_c   1.000
_cell.angle_alpha   90.00
_cell.angle_beta   90.00
_cell.angle_gamma   90.00
#
_symmetry.space_group_name_H-M   'P 1'
#
loop_
_entity.id
_entity.type
_entity.pdbx_description
1 polymer ?
#
loop_
_entity_poly.entity_id
_entity_poly.type
_entity_poly.pdbx_seq_one_letter_code
_entity_poly.pdbx_strand_id
1 'polypeptide(L)'
;MFHLFRLSGSAIAEMKQPFIKTEGQGKRVTAEIIEEIRSKLRPGDIFITRHDDAMSNLFLPGFWPHAALYIGPLSNRDDLGLPTYRDHSADVLEAKKDGVKLREVEETLSVDSFVILRPKISTAELDQALEKALTHEGKHYDFAFDFRKAERLCCTELVYRAFHGIGQWNLKLIKQSGHFALPAEELIRQGMQKGLVDVAMIFGVDGDTVEIGKKAQDLLLSTLKD
;
A
#
# COMPACT_ATOMS: atom_id res chain seq x y z
N MET A 1 -24.71 11.17 4.86
CA MET A 1 -24.04 9.90 4.58
C MET A 1 -22.65 9.79 5.25
N PHE A 2 -21.81 10.83 5.24
CA PHE A 2 -20.46 10.81 5.84
C PHE A 2 -20.40 10.68 7.38
N HIS A 3 -21.38 11.12 8.13
CA HIS A 3 -21.42 10.90 9.59
C HIS A 3 -21.62 9.43 9.97
N LEU A 4 -22.27 8.64 9.13
CA LEU A 4 -22.38 7.19 9.31
C LEU A 4 -21.04 6.49 9.14
N PHE A 5 -20.18 6.96 8.21
CA PHE A 5 -18.83 6.42 7.99
C PHE A 5 -17.90 6.65 9.19
N ARG A 6 -18.04 7.74 9.93
CA ARG A 6 -17.21 8.01 11.11
C ARG A 6 -17.47 7.07 12.27
N LEU A 7 -18.71 6.58 12.41
CA LEU A 7 -19.12 5.65 13.49
C LEU A 7 -19.03 4.17 13.03
N SER A 8 -19.06 3.92 11.72
CA SER A 8 -19.08 2.56 11.16
C SER A 8 -17.78 2.18 10.40
N GLY A 9 -16.85 3.12 10.19
CA GLY A 9 -15.65 2.87 9.38
C GLY A 9 -14.79 1.72 9.91
N SER A 10 -14.62 1.62 11.23
CA SER A 10 -13.90 0.50 11.84
C SER A 10 -14.68 -0.82 11.75
N ALA A 11 -16.01 -0.77 11.89
CA ALA A 11 -16.87 -1.96 11.76
C ALA A 11 -16.90 -2.46 10.30
N ILE A 12 -17.02 -1.55 9.32
CA ILE A 12 -17.00 -1.90 7.89
C ILE A 12 -15.65 -2.51 7.48
N ALA A 13 -14.54 -2.03 8.04
CA ALA A 13 -13.21 -2.56 7.74
C ALA A 13 -12.98 -3.99 8.25
N GLU A 14 -13.79 -4.46 9.19
CA GLU A 14 -13.74 -5.83 9.71
C GLU A 14 -14.77 -6.77 9.06
N MET A 15 -15.75 -6.22 8.38
CA MET A 15 -16.79 -7.03 7.74
C MET A 15 -16.26 -7.70 6.48
N LYS A 16 -16.59 -8.97 6.33
CA LYS A 16 -16.33 -9.75 5.12
C LYS A 16 -17.59 -9.83 4.27
N GLN A 17 -17.39 -9.85 2.96
CA GLN A 17 -18.49 -10.07 2.02
C GLN A 17 -18.98 -11.51 2.14
N PRO A 18 -20.27 -11.76 2.38
CA PRO A 18 -20.81 -13.12 2.36
C PRO A 18 -20.69 -13.70 0.94
N PHE A 19 -20.45 -15.01 0.85
CA PHE A 19 -20.43 -15.79 -0.38
C PHE A 19 -19.25 -15.60 -1.34
N ILE A 20 -18.25 -14.76 -1.03
CA ILE A 20 -17.04 -14.62 -1.88
C ILE A 20 -16.01 -15.71 -1.58
N LYS A 21 -15.88 -16.10 -0.32
CA LYS A 21 -15.03 -17.22 0.09
C LYS A 21 -15.82 -18.26 0.87
N THR A 22 -15.46 -19.52 0.69
CA THR A 22 -15.96 -20.61 1.51
C THR A 22 -15.36 -20.48 2.92
N GLU A 23 -16.13 -20.80 3.95
CA GLU A 23 -15.66 -20.81 5.33
C GLU A 23 -14.40 -21.70 5.45
N GLY A 24 -13.31 -21.16 6.02
CA GLY A 24 -12.01 -21.84 6.11
C GLY A 24 -11.07 -21.67 4.92
N GLN A 25 -11.48 -21.01 3.84
CA GLN A 25 -10.59 -20.69 2.72
C GLN A 25 -9.57 -19.61 3.14
N GLY A 26 -8.27 -19.97 3.08
CA GLY A 26 -7.15 -19.08 3.39
C GLY A 26 -6.97 -17.95 2.38
N LYS A 27 -5.95 -17.13 2.59
CA LYS A 27 -5.51 -16.14 1.62
C LYS A 27 -4.77 -16.82 0.48
N ARG A 28 -4.80 -16.20 -0.72
CA ARG A 28 -4.16 -16.78 -1.91
C ARG A 28 -2.65 -16.64 -1.88
N VAL A 29 -2.14 -15.56 -1.25
CA VAL A 29 -0.69 -15.38 -1.04
C VAL A 29 -0.25 -16.31 0.09
N THR A 30 0.57 -17.30 -0.24
CA THR A 30 1.11 -18.29 0.71
C THR A 30 2.51 -17.91 1.19
N ALA A 31 3.02 -18.62 2.19
CA ALA A 31 4.38 -18.42 2.69
C ALA A 31 5.45 -18.66 1.60
N GLU A 32 5.21 -19.65 0.72
CA GLU A 32 6.12 -19.96 -0.39
C GLU A 32 6.19 -18.81 -1.39
N ILE A 33 5.06 -18.14 -1.69
CA ILE A 33 5.02 -16.97 -2.56
C ILE A 33 5.77 -15.80 -1.91
N ILE A 34 5.59 -15.59 -0.61
CA ILE A 34 6.32 -14.54 0.13
C ILE A 34 7.82 -14.81 0.07
N GLU A 35 8.25 -16.03 0.30
CA GLU A 35 9.67 -16.41 0.22
C GLU A 35 10.24 -16.21 -1.19
N GLU A 36 9.47 -16.57 -2.23
CA GLU A 36 9.86 -16.33 -3.64
C GLU A 36 10.13 -14.86 -3.92
N ILE A 37 9.29 -13.95 -3.44
CA ILE A 37 9.42 -12.52 -3.73
C ILE A 37 10.38 -11.78 -2.81
N ARG A 38 10.63 -12.28 -1.59
CA ARG A 38 11.42 -11.61 -0.55
C ARG A 38 12.79 -11.16 -1.04
N SER A 39 13.51 -12.03 -1.76
CA SER A 39 14.82 -11.70 -2.31
C SER A 39 14.79 -10.66 -3.43
N LYS A 40 13.61 -10.38 -3.99
CA LYS A 40 13.39 -9.44 -5.09
C LYS A 40 12.90 -8.08 -4.59
N LEU A 41 12.45 -7.97 -3.32
CA LEU A 41 11.99 -6.73 -2.72
C LEU A 41 13.16 -5.75 -2.53
N ARG A 42 12.85 -4.46 -2.66
CA ARG A 42 13.81 -3.37 -2.44
C ARG A 42 13.18 -2.29 -1.57
N PRO A 43 13.92 -1.68 -0.65
CA PRO A 43 13.42 -0.53 0.11
C PRO A 43 12.84 0.53 -0.83
N GLY A 44 11.69 1.07 -0.45
CA GLY A 44 10.89 1.98 -1.28
C GLY A 44 9.85 1.30 -2.14
N ASP A 45 9.84 -0.02 -2.29
CA ASP A 45 8.78 -0.72 -3.01
C ASP A 45 7.41 -0.42 -2.37
N ILE A 46 6.44 -0.06 -3.20
CA ILE A 46 5.07 0.25 -2.78
C ILE A 46 4.24 -1.00 -3.01
N PHE A 47 3.70 -1.56 -1.94
CA PHE A 47 2.76 -2.67 -2.00
C PHE A 47 1.36 -2.12 -2.21
N ILE A 48 0.70 -2.57 -3.26
CA ILE A 48 -0.72 -2.33 -3.49
C ILE A 48 -1.41 -3.68 -3.33
N THR A 49 -2.39 -3.77 -2.45
CA THR A 49 -2.95 -5.07 -2.05
C THR A 49 -4.47 -5.09 -2.10
N ARG A 50 -5.01 -6.32 -2.18
CA ARG A 50 -6.44 -6.59 -2.19
C ARG A 50 -6.78 -7.84 -1.39
N HIS A 51 -7.82 -7.73 -0.57
CA HIS A 51 -8.55 -8.85 0.00
C HIS A 51 -9.86 -9.04 -0.77
N ASP A 52 -10.09 -10.20 -1.36
CA ASP A 52 -11.29 -10.43 -2.19
C ASP A 52 -12.57 -10.35 -1.37
N ASP A 53 -12.52 -10.83 -0.13
CA ASP A 53 -13.65 -10.87 0.81
C ASP A 53 -13.87 -9.58 1.61
N ALA A 54 -13.07 -8.53 1.39
CA ALA A 54 -13.21 -7.29 2.17
C ALA A 54 -14.44 -6.48 1.75
N MET A 55 -15.25 -6.08 2.74
CA MET A 55 -16.40 -5.17 2.50
C MET A 55 -15.95 -3.81 1.97
N SER A 56 -14.75 -3.37 2.28
CA SER A 56 -14.16 -2.13 1.74
C SER A 56 -14.12 -2.09 0.22
N ASN A 57 -14.04 -3.25 -0.46
CA ASN A 57 -14.06 -3.33 -1.92
C ASN A 57 -15.37 -2.81 -2.54
N LEU A 58 -16.48 -2.78 -1.77
CA LEU A 58 -17.76 -2.24 -2.23
C LEU A 58 -17.82 -0.71 -2.15
N PHE A 59 -16.97 -0.09 -1.36
CA PHE A 59 -17.02 1.34 -1.05
C PHE A 59 -15.82 2.11 -1.58
N LEU A 60 -14.69 1.44 -1.78
CA LEU A 60 -13.50 2.04 -2.38
C LEU A 60 -13.55 1.84 -3.91
N PRO A 61 -13.24 2.87 -4.70
CA PRO A 61 -13.25 2.74 -6.14
C PRO A 61 -12.13 1.83 -6.62
N GLY A 62 -12.45 1.03 -7.63
CA GLY A 62 -11.47 0.25 -8.36
C GLY A 62 -11.15 -1.14 -7.80
N PHE A 63 -10.19 -1.79 -8.43
CA PHE A 63 -9.73 -3.14 -8.07
C PHE A 63 -8.79 -3.11 -6.86
N TRP A 64 -7.94 -2.07 -6.75
CA TRP A 64 -6.87 -1.96 -5.77
C TRP A 64 -7.22 -1.00 -4.62
N PRO A 65 -7.62 -1.50 -3.44
CA PRO A 65 -8.13 -0.63 -2.37
C PRO A 65 -7.07 -0.17 -1.35
N HIS A 66 -5.89 -0.78 -1.28
CA HIS A 66 -4.95 -0.59 -0.17
C HIS A 66 -3.50 -0.42 -0.64
N ALA A 67 -2.70 0.31 0.15
CA ALA A 67 -1.28 0.54 -0.11
C ALA A 67 -0.45 0.46 1.19
N ALA A 68 0.81 -0.01 1.06
CA ALA A 68 1.80 -0.01 2.12
C ALA A 68 3.20 0.28 1.53
N LEU A 69 4.16 0.61 2.37
CA LEU A 69 5.52 0.96 1.96
C LEU A 69 6.53 -0.02 2.54
N TYR A 70 7.23 -0.74 1.69
CA TYR A 70 8.36 -1.58 2.09
C TYR A 70 9.58 -0.70 2.40
N ILE A 71 10.02 -0.72 3.64
CA ILE A 71 11.17 0.09 4.09
C ILE A 71 12.46 -0.73 4.13
N GLY A 72 12.34 -2.07 3.99
CA GLY A 72 13.44 -3.02 4.12
C GLY A 72 13.80 -3.31 5.57
N PRO A 73 14.69 -4.29 5.79
CA PRO A 73 15.12 -4.66 7.14
C PRO A 73 15.74 -3.47 7.86
N LEU A 74 15.20 -3.12 9.03
CA LEU A 74 15.67 -1.99 9.84
C LEU A 74 17.12 -2.17 10.30
N SER A 75 17.57 -3.42 10.48
CA SER A 75 18.97 -3.76 10.81
C SER A 75 19.99 -3.24 9.79
N ASN A 76 19.58 -2.92 8.58
CA ASN A 76 20.44 -2.39 7.52
C ASN A 76 20.41 -0.85 7.45
N ARG A 77 19.77 -0.17 8.39
CA ARG A 77 19.47 1.26 8.33
C ARG A 77 19.90 2.05 9.57
N ASP A 78 20.92 1.55 10.26
CA ASP A 78 21.54 2.26 11.40
C ASP A 78 22.10 3.63 11.00
N ASP A 79 22.33 3.86 9.70
CA ASP A 79 22.82 5.11 9.10
C ASP A 79 21.77 6.22 9.03
N LEU A 80 20.48 5.91 9.13
CA LEU A 80 19.40 6.91 9.03
C LEU A 80 19.13 7.67 10.33
N GLY A 81 19.89 7.41 11.42
CA GLY A 81 19.71 8.10 12.70
C GLY A 81 18.33 7.90 13.33
N LEU A 82 17.60 6.89 12.89
CA LEU A 82 16.28 6.56 13.40
C LEU A 82 16.36 5.97 14.81
N PRO A 83 15.35 6.15 15.66
CA PRO A 83 15.30 5.49 16.95
C PRO A 83 15.52 3.98 16.77
N THR A 84 16.31 3.37 17.64
CA THR A 84 16.58 1.94 17.59
C THR A 84 15.26 1.18 17.74
N TYR A 85 14.70 0.74 16.63
CA TYR A 85 13.48 -0.07 16.63
C TYR A 85 13.83 -1.45 17.20
N ARG A 86 13.07 -1.86 18.20
CA ARG A 86 13.37 -3.09 18.97
C ARG A 86 12.97 -4.37 18.23
N ASP A 87 12.10 -4.24 17.22
CA ASP A 87 11.64 -5.39 16.42
C ASP A 87 12.33 -5.35 15.05
N HIS A 88 13.38 -6.17 14.91
CA HIS A 88 14.19 -6.24 13.68
C HIS A 88 13.50 -7.00 12.53
N SER A 89 12.33 -7.61 12.75
CA SER A 89 11.58 -8.36 11.74
C SER A 89 10.65 -7.47 10.92
N ALA A 90 10.24 -6.32 11.46
CA ALA A 90 9.33 -5.40 10.79
C ALA A 90 10.04 -4.63 9.67
N ASP A 91 9.52 -4.75 8.47
CA ASP A 91 10.13 -4.23 7.24
C ASP A 91 9.14 -3.47 6.34
N VAL A 92 7.88 -3.34 6.75
CA VAL A 92 6.82 -2.61 6.06
C VAL A 92 6.22 -1.55 6.96
N LEU A 93 6.12 -0.31 6.49
CA LEU A 93 5.35 0.74 7.15
C LEU A 93 3.95 0.81 6.52
N GLU A 94 2.92 0.64 7.34
CA GLU A 94 1.55 0.49 6.88
C GLU A 94 0.55 1.23 7.76
N ALA A 95 -0.42 1.91 7.14
CA ALA A 95 -1.55 2.53 7.83
C ALA A 95 -2.79 1.63 7.71
N LYS A 96 -3.20 1.06 8.82
CA LYS A 96 -4.45 0.31 9.00
C LYS A 96 -5.31 0.99 10.08
N LYS A 97 -6.49 0.44 10.37
CA LYS A 97 -7.42 0.96 11.39
C LYS A 97 -6.80 1.23 12.77
N ASP A 98 -5.74 0.51 13.10
CA ASP A 98 -4.98 0.63 14.35
C ASP A 98 -3.83 1.66 14.28
N GLY A 99 -3.77 2.42 13.18
CA GLY A 99 -2.80 3.49 12.94
C GLY A 99 -1.67 3.10 11.99
N VAL A 100 -0.68 3.98 11.90
CA VAL A 100 0.54 3.78 11.11
C VAL A 100 1.52 2.99 11.96
N LYS A 101 1.89 1.80 11.51
CA LYS A 101 2.77 0.89 12.24
C LYS A 101 3.75 0.18 11.33
N LEU A 102 4.85 -0.23 11.91
CA LEU A 102 5.77 -1.19 11.33
C LEU A 102 5.17 -2.60 11.44
N ARG A 103 5.26 -3.37 10.36
CA ARG A 103 4.73 -4.73 10.24
C ARG A 103 5.70 -5.62 9.49
N GLU A 104 5.54 -6.92 9.63
CA GLU A 104 6.22 -7.90 8.80
C GLU A 104 5.59 -7.99 7.41
N VAL A 105 6.39 -8.34 6.40
CA VAL A 105 5.90 -8.60 5.03
C VAL A 105 4.79 -9.63 5.04
N GLU A 106 4.90 -10.68 5.87
CA GLU A 106 3.94 -11.76 6.02
C GLU A 106 2.58 -11.26 6.47
N GLU A 107 2.55 -10.31 7.41
CA GLU A 107 1.29 -9.71 7.87
C GLU A 107 0.66 -8.86 6.76
N THR A 108 1.47 -8.01 6.10
CA THR A 108 0.98 -7.11 5.05
C THR A 108 0.54 -7.86 3.80
N LEU A 109 1.25 -8.93 3.42
CA LEU A 109 0.92 -9.77 2.26
C LEU A 109 0.01 -10.96 2.57
N SER A 110 -0.58 -11.04 3.76
CA SER A 110 -1.67 -11.98 4.03
C SER A 110 -2.95 -11.56 3.27
N VAL A 111 -2.91 -11.58 1.94
CA VAL A 111 -3.91 -11.03 1.02
C VAL A 111 -4.23 -12.02 -0.11
N ASP A 112 -5.14 -11.62 -1.01
CA ASP A 112 -5.54 -12.45 -2.16
C ASP A 112 -4.85 -12.02 -3.44
N SER A 113 -4.52 -10.73 -3.57
CA SER A 113 -3.79 -10.19 -4.72
C SER A 113 -2.88 -9.05 -4.28
N PHE A 114 -1.75 -8.91 -4.97
CA PHE A 114 -0.87 -7.76 -4.80
C PHE A 114 -0.23 -7.32 -6.12
N VAL A 115 0.17 -6.06 -6.17
CA VAL A 115 1.16 -5.53 -7.11
C VAL A 115 2.23 -4.76 -6.35
N ILE A 116 3.48 -4.95 -6.73
CA ILE A 116 4.64 -4.24 -6.20
C ILE A 116 5.08 -3.22 -7.23
N LEU A 117 4.96 -1.94 -6.87
CA LEU A 117 5.43 -0.83 -7.68
C LEU A 117 6.79 -0.37 -7.17
N ARG A 118 7.77 -0.27 -8.04
CA ARG A 118 9.12 0.18 -7.71
C ARG A 118 9.35 1.62 -8.14
N PRO A 119 9.58 2.54 -7.19
CA PRO A 119 9.87 3.94 -7.50
C PRO A 119 11.16 4.09 -8.31
N LYS A 120 11.13 4.97 -9.31
CA LYS A 120 12.30 5.40 -10.09
C LYS A 120 12.88 6.66 -9.46
N ILE A 121 13.70 6.47 -8.45
CA ILE A 121 14.36 7.53 -7.70
C ILE A 121 15.82 7.16 -7.42
N SER A 122 16.64 8.14 -7.16
CA SER A 122 18.02 7.94 -6.72
C SER A 122 18.06 7.43 -5.26
N THR A 123 19.20 6.89 -4.85
CA THR A 123 19.40 6.43 -3.45
C THR A 123 19.16 7.56 -2.45
N ALA A 124 19.70 8.76 -2.71
CA ALA A 124 19.51 9.91 -1.82
C ALA A 124 18.04 10.35 -1.72
N GLU A 125 17.29 10.30 -2.82
CA GLU A 125 15.85 10.57 -2.83
C GLU A 125 15.07 9.48 -2.09
N LEU A 126 15.49 8.21 -2.21
CA LEU A 126 14.91 7.11 -1.48
C LEU A 126 15.09 7.29 0.02
N ASP A 127 16.30 7.61 0.49
CA ASP A 127 16.58 7.83 1.90
C ASP A 127 15.70 8.94 2.47
N GLN A 128 15.59 10.08 1.75
CA GLN A 128 14.66 11.16 2.13
C GLN A 128 13.19 10.70 2.22
N ALA A 129 12.75 9.87 1.27
CA ALA A 129 11.38 9.36 1.26
C ALA A 129 11.11 8.45 2.45
N LEU A 130 12.06 7.57 2.78
CA LEU A 130 11.92 6.63 3.90
C LEU A 130 12.01 7.33 5.26
N GLU A 131 12.95 8.27 5.44
CA GLU A 131 13.01 9.12 6.63
C GLU A 131 11.67 9.83 6.85
N LYS A 132 11.15 10.48 5.80
CA LYS A 132 9.86 11.18 5.84
C LYS A 132 8.70 10.25 6.16
N ALA A 133 8.67 9.03 5.59
CA ALA A 133 7.66 8.03 5.88
C ALA A 133 7.67 7.62 7.36
N LEU A 134 8.85 7.35 7.91
CA LEU A 134 9.01 6.90 9.29
C LEU A 134 8.61 7.97 10.34
N THR A 135 8.66 9.28 9.99
CA THR A 135 8.10 10.33 10.87
C THR A 135 6.59 10.19 11.11
N HIS A 136 5.93 9.35 10.34
CA HIS A 136 4.48 9.13 10.44
C HIS A 136 4.11 7.93 11.31
N GLU A 137 5.06 7.12 11.75
CA GLU A 137 4.80 6.01 12.66
C GLU A 137 4.09 6.48 13.93
N GLY A 138 3.16 5.67 14.43
CA GLY A 138 2.33 5.97 15.61
C GLY A 138 1.14 6.89 15.35
N LYS A 139 1.00 7.50 14.17
CA LYS A 139 -0.19 8.31 13.84
C LYS A 139 -1.44 7.44 13.75
N HIS A 140 -2.57 8.03 14.14
CA HIS A 140 -3.87 7.36 14.03
C HIS A 140 -4.32 7.25 12.57
N TYR A 141 -5.21 6.28 12.32
CA TYR A 141 -5.81 6.10 11.00
C TYR A 141 -6.81 7.23 10.66
N ASP A 142 -6.78 7.72 9.42
CA ASP A 142 -7.76 8.67 8.89
C ASP A 142 -8.91 7.96 8.18
N PHE A 143 -10.03 7.84 8.86
CA PHE A 143 -11.29 7.31 8.29
C PHE A 143 -12.04 8.34 7.42
N ALA A 144 -11.61 9.59 7.40
CA ALA A 144 -12.21 10.64 6.57
C ALA A 144 -11.59 10.74 5.18
N PHE A 145 -10.40 10.14 4.98
CA PHE A 145 -9.63 10.18 3.74
C PHE A 145 -9.42 11.63 3.24
N ASP A 146 -9.11 12.56 4.15
CA ASP A 146 -8.89 13.98 3.84
C ASP A 146 -7.39 14.33 3.98
N PHE A 147 -6.65 14.26 2.89
CA PHE A 147 -5.20 14.51 2.83
C PHE A 147 -4.79 15.95 3.16
N ARG A 148 -5.73 16.84 3.45
CA ARG A 148 -5.42 18.18 3.94
C ARG A 148 -5.00 18.20 5.42
N LYS A 149 -5.23 17.12 6.15
CA LYS A 149 -4.91 16.95 7.57
C LYS A 149 -3.83 15.89 7.73
N ALA A 150 -2.72 16.24 8.37
CA ALA A 150 -1.57 15.34 8.53
C ALA A 150 -1.49 14.64 9.90
N GLU A 151 -2.48 14.86 10.76
CA GLU A 151 -2.51 14.30 12.13
C GLU A 151 -2.92 12.81 12.14
N ARG A 152 -3.64 12.40 11.09
CA ARG A 152 -4.11 11.04 10.87
C ARG A 152 -3.84 10.68 9.42
N LEU A 153 -3.50 9.45 9.11
CA LEU A 153 -3.19 9.03 7.76
C LEU A 153 -3.97 7.79 7.37
N CYS A 154 -4.46 7.76 6.13
CA CYS A 154 -4.89 6.51 5.51
C CYS A 154 -3.72 5.88 4.73
N CYS A 155 -3.95 4.68 4.20
CA CYS A 155 -2.90 3.86 3.58
C CYS A 155 -2.21 4.55 2.39
N THR A 156 -2.96 5.08 1.45
CA THR A 156 -2.41 5.78 0.28
C THR A 156 -1.85 7.16 0.62
N GLU A 157 -2.36 7.80 1.68
CA GLU A 157 -1.82 9.07 2.15
C GLU A 157 -0.41 8.90 2.73
N LEU A 158 -0.15 7.80 3.43
CA LEU A 158 1.19 7.47 3.91
C LEU A 158 2.19 7.43 2.74
N VAL A 159 1.86 6.70 1.67
CA VAL A 159 2.70 6.61 0.46
C VAL A 159 2.82 7.98 -0.22
N TYR A 160 1.72 8.71 -0.37
CA TYR A 160 1.73 10.05 -0.92
C TYR A 160 2.69 10.97 -0.15
N ARG A 161 2.60 11.00 1.18
CA ARG A 161 3.43 11.86 2.02
C ARG A 161 4.89 11.45 2.04
N ALA A 162 5.18 10.14 1.89
CA ALA A 162 6.55 9.67 1.76
C ALA A 162 7.24 10.26 0.54
N PHE A 163 6.62 10.20 -0.62
CA PHE A 163 7.28 10.53 -1.89
C PHE A 163 6.99 11.94 -2.42
N HIS A 164 5.83 12.55 -2.07
CA HIS A 164 5.43 13.84 -2.64
C HIS A 164 6.46 14.94 -2.35
N GLY A 165 6.90 15.61 -3.42
CA GLY A 165 7.91 16.67 -3.37
C GLY A 165 9.36 16.17 -3.39
N ILE A 166 9.59 14.87 -3.59
CA ILE A 166 10.92 14.28 -3.74
C ILE A 166 11.18 14.03 -5.22
N GLY A 167 12.26 14.57 -5.75
CA GLY A 167 12.60 14.45 -7.17
C GLY A 167 11.43 14.84 -8.08
N GLN A 168 11.04 13.92 -8.95
CA GLN A 168 9.92 14.11 -9.87
C GLN A 168 8.55 13.70 -9.29
N TRP A 169 8.49 13.23 -8.03
CA TRP A 169 7.27 12.78 -7.40
C TRP A 169 6.35 13.93 -7.01
N ASN A 170 5.56 14.38 -7.98
CA ASN A 170 4.54 15.42 -7.82
C ASN A 170 3.17 14.86 -8.21
N LEU A 171 2.60 14.03 -7.34
CA LEU A 171 1.28 13.45 -7.52
C LEU A 171 0.20 14.48 -7.19
N LYS A 172 -0.88 14.46 -7.95
CA LYS A 172 -2.02 15.36 -7.78
C LYS A 172 -3.12 14.67 -6.98
N LEU A 173 -3.59 15.34 -5.95
CA LEU A 173 -4.78 14.90 -5.24
C LEU A 173 -6.01 15.15 -6.11
N ILE A 174 -6.95 14.21 -6.08
CA ILE A 174 -8.25 14.36 -6.73
C ILE A 174 -9.33 14.68 -5.69
N LYS A 175 -10.37 15.39 -6.12
CA LYS A 175 -11.53 15.66 -5.26
C LYS A 175 -12.51 14.50 -5.35
N GLN A 176 -12.67 13.79 -4.23
CA GLN A 176 -13.60 12.67 -4.12
C GLN A 176 -14.49 12.87 -2.91
N SER A 177 -15.83 12.81 -3.11
CA SER A 177 -16.81 12.96 -2.03
C SER A 177 -16.61 14.20 -1.15
N GLY A 178 -16.06 15.30 -1.70
CA GLY A 178 -15.84 16.55 -1.00
C GLY A 178 -14.47 16.70 -0.32
N HIS A 179 -13.64 15.63 -0.31
CA HIS A 179 -12.30 15.62 0.23
C HIS A 179 -11.24 15.53 -0.87
N PHE A 180 -10.02 15.93 -0.56
CA PHE A 180 -8.87 15.74 -1.44
C PHE A 180 -8.15 14.46 -1.01
N ALA A 181 -8.05 13.49 -1.93
CA ALA A 181 -7.46 12.19 -1.69
C ALA A 181 -6.68 11.68 -2.91
N LEU A 182 -5.94 10.62 -2.72
CA LEU A 182 -5.27 9.88 -3.79
C LEU A 182 -5.62 8.39 -3.62
N PRO A 183 -6.70 7.88 -4.25
CA PRO A 183 -6.99 6.45 -4.26
C PRO A 183 -5.83 5.63 -4.81
N ALA A 184 -5.72 4.35 -4.43
CA ALA A 184 -4.61 3.50 -4.86
C ALA A 184 -4.54 3.35 -6.39
N GLU A 185 -5.67 3.24 -7.08
CA GLU A 185 -5.67 3.23 -8.55
C GLU A 185 -5.17 4.52 -9.16
N GLU A 186 -5.51 5.67 -8.57
CA GLU A 186 -5.02 6.96 -9.05
C GLU A 186 -3.51 7.13 -8.79
N LEU A 187 -3.00 6.60 -7.68
CA LEU A 187 -1.57 6.52 -7.40
C LEU A 187 -0.87 5.67 -8.47
N ILE A 188 -1.42 4.50 -8.81
CA ILE A 188 -0.90 3.63 -9.88
C ILE A 188 -0.91 4.39 -11.21
N ARG A 189 -2.05 4.97 -11.59
CA ARG A 189 -2.27 5.68 -12.86
C ARG A 189 -1.26 6.81 -13.03
N GLN A 190 -1.17 7.70 -12.07
CA GLN A 190 -0.23 8.82 -12.11
C GLN A 190 1.22 8.35 -12.08
N GLY A 191 1.54 7.34 -11.25
CA GLY A 191 2.88 6.76 -11.16
C GLY A 191 3.35 6.21 -12.51
N MET A 192 2.50 5.46 -13.19
CA MET A 192 2.80 4.88 -14.50
C MET A 192 2.83 5.94 -15.61
N GLN A 193 1.82 6.81 -15.70
CA GLN A 193 1.73 7.85 -16.74
C GLN A 193 2.90 8.84 -16.70
N LYS A 194 3.39 9.16 -15.51
CA LYS A 194 4.53 10.07 -15.32
C LYS A 194 5.88 9.34 -15.35
N GLY A 195 5.88 8.00 -15.52
CA GLY A 195 7.10 7.20 -15.52
C GLY A 195 7.83 7.16 -14.17
N LEU A 196 7.11 7.34 -13.06
CA LEU A 196 7.66 7.40 -11.70
C LEU A 196 7.89 6.01 -11.09
N VAL A 197 7.22 4.99 -11.60
CA VAL A 197 7.30 3.61 -11.10
C VAL A 197 7.49 2.61 -12.23
N ASP A 198 8.13 1.49 -11.90
CA ASP A 198 8.06 0.24 -12.65
C ASP A 198 7.15 -0.76 -11.92
N VAL A 199 6.47 -1.62 -12.66
CA VAL A 199 5.75 -2.77 -12.10
C VAL A 199 6.77 -3.88 -11.87
N ALA A 200 7.17 -4.07 -10.62
CA ALA A 200 8.17 -5.07 -10.28
C ALA A 200 7.58 -6.49 -10.32
N MET A 201 6.41 -6.68 -9.72
CA MET A 201 5.73 -7.97 -9.60
C MET A 201 4.23 -7.77 -9.45
N ILE A 202 3.44 -8.75 -9.87
CA ILE A 202 1.99 -8.84 -9.62
C ILE A 202 1.58 -10.29 -9.36
N PHE A 203 0.58 -10.49 -8.52
CA PHE A 203 0.02 -11.78 -8.16
C PHE A 203 -1.50 -11.70 -8.01
N GLY A 204 -2.20 -12.78 -8.34
CA GLY A 204 -3.61 -12.96 -7.98
C GLY A 204 -4.61 -12.26 -8.91
N VAL A 205 -4.17 -11.75 -10.08
CA VAL A 205 -5.06 -11.18 -11.11
C VAL A 205 -5.48 -12.22 -12.12
N ASP A 206 -4.51 -12.99 -12.64
CA ASP A 206 -4.74 -14.07 -13.62
C ASP A 206 -4.07 -15.35 -13.10
N GLY A 207 -4.67 -15.95 -12.07
CA GLY A 207 -4.15 -17.16 -11.42
C GLY A 207 -3.27 -16.90 -10.19
N ASP A 208 -2.59 -17.95 -9.73
CA ASP A 208 -1.83 -18.00 -8.47
C ASP A 208 -0.31 -18.08 -8.73
N THR A 209 0.16 -17.32 -9.70
CA THR A 209 1.59 -17.19 -10.03
C THR A 209 2.05 -15.75 -9.91
N VAL A 210 3.31 -15.56 -9.52
CA VAL A 210 3.96 -14.23 -9.50
C VAL A 210 4.43 -13.90 -10.91
N GLU A 211 3.88 -12.86 -11.49
CA GLU A 211 4.25 -12.38 -12.80
C GLU A 211 5.16 -11.16 -12.71
N ILE A 212 6.11 -11.05 -13.65
CA ILE A 212 7.10 -9.96 -13.69
C ILE A 212 7.19 -9.35 -15.10
N GLY A 213 7.88 -8.23 -15.21
CA GLY A 213 8.18 -7.56 -16.49
C GLY A 213 6.92 -7.13 -17.23
N LYS A 214 6.91 -7.34 -18.57
CA LYS A 214 5.80 -6.86 -19.41
C LYS A 214 4.47 -7.52 -19.06
N LYS A 215 4.45 -8.81 -18.71
CA LYS A 215 3.22 -9.52 -18.32
C LYS A 215 2.61 -8.91 -17.07
N ALA A 216 3.43 -8.59 -16.06
CA ALA A 216 2.96 -7.91 -14.85
C ALA A 216 2.35 -6.54 -15.16
N GLN A 217 2.98 -5.78 -16.05
CA GLN A 217 2.47 -4.48 -16.48
C GLN A 217 1.13 -4.60 -17.23
N ASP A 218 1.02 -5.54 -18.17
CA ASP A 218 -0.20 -5.75 -18.96
C ASP A 218 -1.36 -6.20 -18.04
N LEU A 219 -1.09 -7.10 -17.09
CA LEU A 219 -2.07 -7.53 -16.08
C LEU A 219 -2.51 -6.37 -15.18
N LEU A 220 -1.58 -5.55 -14.70
CA LEU A 220 -1.94 -4.38 -13.91
C LEU A 220 -2.85 -3.44 -14.69
N LEU A 221 -2.51 -3.13 -15.94
CA LEU A 221 -3.32 -2.25 -16.80
C LEU A 221 -4.71 -2.81 -17.02
N SER A 222 -4.87 -4.14 -17.14
CA SER A 222 -6.19 -4.78 -17.31
C SER A 222 -7.12 -4.61 -16.10
N THR A 223 -6.57 -4.34 -14.92
CA THR A 223 -7.35 -4.12 -13.69
C THR A 223 -7.80 -2.67 -13.51
N LEU A 224 -7.17 -1.72 -14.22
CA LEU A 224 -7.50 -0.30 -14.11
C LEU A 224 -8.69 0.00 -15.00
N LYS A 225 -9.81 0.38 -14.40
CA LYS A 225 -11.00 0.82 -15.16
C LYS A 225 -10.74 2.20 -15.76
N ASP A 226 -11.26 2.40 -16.97
CA ASP A 226 -11.30 3.69 -17.65
C ASP A 226 -12.20 4.70 -16.91
#